data_ef593e4b12cb6f388a31fa61f97c6bbf
#
_entry.id   ef593e4b12cb6f388a31fa61f97c6bbf
#
_cell.length_a   1.000
_cell.length_b   1.000
_cell.length_c   1.000
_cell.angle_alpha   90.00
_cell.angle_beta   90.00
_cell.angle_gamma   90.00
#
_symmetry.space_group_name_H-M   'P 1'
#
loop_
_entity.id
_entity.type
_entity.pdbx_description
1 polymer ?
#
loop_
_entity_poly.entity_id
_entity_poly.type
_entity_poly.pdbx_seq_one_letter_code
_entity_poly.pdbx_strand_id
1 'polypeptide(L)'
;MKKITILFVSFVIILSCMSQENNNVNENNESTFKFSTWITANDNKSDKEYISEFKNYKQAGIDEILINTLTDPKLLNRLTILAKKEGLKVHAWIMAMNRPGDTIALKNPEWYAVSKEGKSCFDTRPYVDYYQWLCPNREESRNHILGLVEGLSKVEGIESVHLDYIRYSDVYLPIGLLPKYNLVQETELPEYDFCYCDVCVSKFEDIHNKNPMDSKNTSIDMEWKNFRLNSIRNIVNDAYAIVTKNEKKLTAAVFPYPEMADHMVRQRWDKWTIDEVYPMIYHGFYNEELNWIGYATKQGVDDVQDNMIINTGLYLPDFNSADELKQAIILAKENGAQGVAFYEGPGLTEEFKKVIIEAKQYLK
;
A
#
# COMPACT_ATOMS: atom_id res chain seq x y z
N MET A 1 44.81 -79.91 31.02
CA MET A 1 43.78 -79.07 30.33
C MET A 1 43.28 -78.04 31.35
N LYS A 2 43.79 -76.82 31.31
CA LYS A 2 43.41 -75.76 32.25
C LYS A 2 42.31 -74.95 31.65
N LYS A 3 41.19 -74.84 32.29
CA LYS A 3 40.06 -73.95 31.92
C LYS A 3 40.36 -72.52 32.45
N ILE A 4 40.44 -71.57 31.54
CA ILE A 4 40.55 -70.14 31.86
C ILE A 4 39.12 -69.58 31.89
N THR A 5 38.73 -69.10 33.07
CA THR A 5 37.48 -68.40 33.30
C THR A 5 37.74 -66.89 33.10
N ILE A 6 37.12 -66.36 32.12
CA ILE A 6 37.17 -64.87 31.85
C ILE A 6 36.01 -64.25 32.59
N LEU A 7 36.33 -63.34 33.54
CA LEU A 7 35.40 -62.52 34.32
C LEU A 7 35.08 -61.26 33.53
N PHE A 8 33.85 -61.07 33.06
CA PHE A 8 33.38 -59.82 32.47
C PHE A 8 32.95 -58.89 33.60
N VAL A 9 33.70 -57.79 33.77
CA VAL A 9 33.29 -56.68 34.63
C VAL A 9 32.51 -55.70 33.80
N SER A 10 31.21 -55.64 34.00
CA SER A 10 30.35 -54.65 33.37
C SER A 10 30.45 -53.30 34.11
N PHE A 11 31.04 -52.35 33.46
CA PHE A 11 31.08 -50.97 33.93
C PHE A 11 29.77 -50.26 33.52
N VAL A 12 28.88 -50.06 34.46
CA VAL A 12 27.66 -49.24 34.25
C VAL A 12 28.05 -47.77 34.41
N ILE A 13 28.11 -47.07 33.28
CA ILE A 13 28.23 -45.59 33.25
C ILE A 13 26.84 -45.01 33.42
N ILE A 14 26.54 -44.47 34.59
CA ILE A 14 25.35 -43.64 34.83
C ILE A 14 25.63 -42.27 34.22
N LEU A 15 25.12 -42.02 33.00
CA LEU A 15 25.02 -40.65 32.46
C LEU A 15 23.88 -39.94 33.18
N SER A 16 24.24 -39.05 34.09
CA SER A 16 23.34 -38.05 34.63
C SER A 16 23.00 -37.04 33.53
N CYS A 17 21.84 -37.16 32.89
CA CYS A 17 21.26 -36.10 32.09
C CYS A 17 20.85 -34.96 33.00
N MET A 18 21.71 -33.94 33.12
CA MET A 18 21.25 -32.60 33.54
C MET A 18 20.42 -32.04 32.39
N SER A 19 19.09 -32.08 32.53
CA SER A 19 18.19 -31.28 31.72
C SER A 19 18.48 -29.79 32.01
N GLN A 20 19.21 -29.14 31.09
CA GLN A 20 19.12 -27.68 30.98
C GLN A 20 17.68 -27.38 30.56
N GLU A 21 16.90 -26.87 31.50
CA GLU A 21 15.70 -26.11 31.15
C GLU A 21 16.18 -24.88 30.33
N ASN A 22 16.10 -25.03 29.01
CA ASN A 22 16.09 -23.88 28.12
C ASN A 22 14.81 -23.11 28.46
N ASN A 23 14.91 -22.12 29.31
CA ASN A 23 13.96 -21.03 29.36
C ASN A 23 14.07 -20.27 28.03
N ASN A 24 13.48 -20.84 26.97
CA ASN A 24 13.02 -20.07 25.86
C ASN A 24 11.89 -19.18 26.42
N VAL A 25 12.29 -18.01 26.91
CA VAL A 25 11.41 -16.86 26.97
C VAL A 25 11.01 -16.65 25.50
N ASN A 26 9.86 -17.19 25.10
CA ASN A 26 9.12 -16.66 23.98
C ASN A 26 8.88 -15.20 24.37
N GLU A 27 9.75 -14.31 23.94
CA GLU A 27 9.33 -12.95 23.68
C GLU A 27 8.18 -13.07 22.68
N ASN A 28 6.96 -13.08 23.20
CA ASN A 28 5.79 -12.72 22.44
C ASN A 28 6.06 -11.30 21.97
N ASN A 29 6.66 -11.15 20.81
CA ASN A 29 6.63 -9.95 20.00
C ASN A 29 5.16 -9.79 19.54
N GLU A 30 4.28 -9.45 20.48
CA GLU A 30 3.02 -8.83 20.13
C GLU A 30 3.42 -7.54 19.41
N SER A 31 3.29 -7.55 18.09
CA SER A 31 3.58 -6.38 17.29
C SER A 31 2.64 -5.29 17.77
N THR A 32 3.22 -4.26 18.39
CA THR A 32 2.44 -3.12 18.89
C THR A 32 1.64 -2.53 17.73
N PHE A 33 0.34 -2.30 17.95
CA PHE A 33 -0.55 -1.69 16.97
C PHE A 33 0.00 -0.33 16.53
N LYS A 34 0.18 -0.13 15.21
CA LYS A 34 0.88 1.02 14.63
C LYS A 34 -0.06 2.18 14.34
N PHE A 35 0.42 3.38 14.52
CA PHE A 35 -0.28 4.62 14.16
C PHE A 35 0.56 5.40 13.16
N SER A 36 0.05 5.54 11.96
CA SER A 36 0.75 6.17 10.84
C SER A 36 -0.04 7.34 10.26
N THR A 37 0.63 8.23 9.52
CA THR A 37 -0.07 9.27 8.76
C THR A 37 0.66 9.59 7.46
N TRP A 38 -0.11 9.88 6.39
CA TRP A 38 0.44 10.41 5.15
C TRP A 38 0.68 11.90 5.27
N ILE A 39 1.77 12.37 4.71
CA ILE A 39 2.10 13.80 4.59
C ILE A 39 2.75 14.09 3.24
N THR A 40 2.47 15.27 2.70
CA THR A 40 3.14 15.77 1.50
C THR A 40 4.19 16.80 1.91
N ALA A 41 5.42 16.59 1.45
CA ALA A 41 6.52 17.51 1.72
C ALA A 41 6.33 18.84 0.99
N ASN A 42 6.82 19.90 1.61
CA ASN A 42 6.85 21.24 1.04
C ASN A 42 8.28 21.80 1.14
N ASP A 43 8.94 21.98 0.00
CA ASP A 43 10.32 22.46 -0.08
C ASP A 43 10.53 23.85 0.55
N ASN A 44 9.47 24.64 0.69
CA ASN A 44 9.54 25.98 1.31
C ASN A 44 9.60 25.93 2.84
N LYS A 45 9.33 24.76 3.47
CA LYS A 45 9.46 24.61 4.94
C LYS A 45 10.92 24.49 5.36
N SER A 46 11.29 25.25 6.39
CA SER A 46 12.57 25.13 7.06
C SER A 46 12.69 23.86 7.91
N ASP A 47 13.91 23.46 8.27
CA ASP A 47 14.14 22.35 9.19
C ASP A 47 13.45 22.55 10.55
N LYS A 48 13.41 23.80 11.03
CA LYS A 48 12.77 24.13 12.31
C LYS A 48 11.25 23.86 12.28
N GLU A 49 10.61 24.19 11.16
CA GLU A 49 9.17 23.93 10.97
C GLU A 49 8.89 22.43 10.90
N TYR A 50 9.71 21.67 10.14
CA TYR A 50 9.59 20.21 10.08
C TYR A 50 9.84 19.53 11.43
N ILE A 51 10.86 19.94 12.18
CA ILE A 51 11.11 19.41 13.52
C ILE A 51 9.91 19.64 14.43
N SER A 52 9.31 20.85 14.39
CA SER A 52 8.12 21.16 15.18
C SER A 52 6.92 20.29 14.76
N GLU A 53 6.71 20.09 13.46
CA GLU A 53 5.63 19.25 12.92
C GLU A 53 5.82 17.79 13.32
N PHE A 54 7.00 17.22 13.15
CA PHE A 54 7.32 15.83 13.51
C PHE A 54 7.19 15.58 15.01
N LYS A 55 7.64 16.54 15.82
CA LYS A 55 7.43 16.49 17.26
C LYS A 55 5.95 16.46 17.63
N ASN A 56 5.14 17.28 16.97
CA ASN A 56 3.69 17.30 17.17
C ASN A 56 3.03 15.95 16.78
N TYR A 57 3.43 15.33 15.67
CA TYR A 57 2.95 13.99 15.30
C TYR A 57 3.35 12.95 16.35
N LYS A 58 4.60 12.95 16.78
CA LYS A 58 5.06 12.02 17.82
C LYS A 58 4.29 12.19 19.13
N GLN A 59 4.06 13.42 19.56
CA GLN A 59 3.27 13.74 20.74
C GLN A 59 1.79 13.33 20.60
N ALA A 60 1.26 13.36 19.39
CA ALA A 60 -0.08 12.86 19.07
C ALA A 60 -0.19 11.31 19.03
N GLY A 61 0.90 10.60 19.30
CA GLY A 61 0.91 9.14 19.30
C GLY A 61 1.26 8.49 17.97
N ILE A 62 1.58 9.27 16.91
CA ILE A 62 2.02 8.73 15.62
C ILE A 62 3.40 8.06 15.76
N ASP A 63 3.55 6.90 15.16
CA ASP A 63 4.78 6.11 15.16
C ASP A 63 5.54 6.24 13.84
N GLU A 64 4.79 6.32 12.72
CA GLU A 64 5.32 6.23 11.37
C GLU A 64 4.69 7.32 10.48
N ILE A 65 5.48 7.88 9.57
CA ILE A 65 5.02 8.86 8.57
C ILE A 65 5.34 8.38 7.16
N LEU A 66 4.35 8.50 6.27
CA LEU A 66 4.48 8.19 4.84
C LEU A 66 4.63 9.51 4.10
N ILE A 67 5.86 9.83 3.67
CA ILE A 67 6.20 11.17 3.13
C ILE A 67 6.28 11.14 1.61
N ASN A 68 5.45 11.95 0.95
CA ASN A 68 5.59 12.25 -0.46
C ASN A 68 6.54 13.43 -0.67
N THR A 69 7.68 13.15 -1.30
CA THR A 69 8.69 14.17 -1.65
C THR A 69 8.73 14.45 -3.15
N LEU A 70 7.64 14.18 -3.88
CA LEU A 70 7.57 14.27 -5.34
C LEU A 70 8.72 13.49 -6.02
N THR A 71 9.13 12.37 -5.40
CA THR A 71 10.23 11.50 -5.84
C THR A 71 11.63 12.12 -5.77
N ASP A 72 11.84 13.17 -4.96
CA ASP A 72 13.17 13.72 -4.67
C ASP A 72 13.88 12.96 -3.52
N PRO A 73 14.92 12.16 -3.81
CA PRO A 73 15.65 11.42 -2.78
C PRO A 73 16.45 12.32 -1.82
N LYS A 74 16.84 13.52 -2.25
CA LYS A 74 17.61 14.46 -1.40
C LYS A 74 16.69 15.06 -0.34
N LEU A 75 15.48 15.50 -0.74
CA LEU A 75 14.48 15.98 0.18
C LEU A 75 14.06 14.86 1.15
N LEU A 76 13.81 13.65 0.63
CA LEU A 76 13.48 12.49 1.45
C LEU A 76 14.57 12.22 2.50
N ASN A 77 15.84 12.18 2.11
CA ASN A 77 16.96 11.98 3.04
C ASN A 77 17.00 13.05 4.14
N ARG A 78 16.87 14.33 3.76
CA ARG A 78 16.80 15.45 4.71
C ARG A 78 15.68 15.24 5.72
N LEU A 79 14.47 14.96 5.27
CA LEU A 79 13.29 14.80 6.14
C LEU A 79 13.38 13.53 6.99
N THR A 80 13.95 12.44 6.46
CA THR A 80 14.18 11.20 7.21
C THR A 80 15.09 11.45 8.41
N ILE A 81 16.17 12.20 8.23
CA ILE A 81 17.09 12.54 9.34
C ILE A 81 16.36 13.34 10.43
N LEU A 82 15.51 14.30 10.05
CA LEU A 82 14.75 15.12 11.00
C LEU A 82 13.69 14.30 11.73
N ALA A 83 12.92 13.50 11.01
CA ALA A 83 11.84 12.66 11.57
C ALA A 83 12.38 11.61 12.56
N LYS A 84 13.50 10.96 12.23
CA LYS A 84 14.13 9.97 13.11
C LYS A 84 14.64 10.59 14.43
N LYS A 85 15.10 11.84 14.43
CA LYS A 85 15.48 12.55 15.68
C LYS A 85 14.29 12.74 16.62
N GLU A 86 13.08 12.87 16.06
CA GLU A 86 11.84 12.97 16.83
C GLU A 86 11.21 11.58 17.12
N GLY A 87 11.89 10.48 16.76
CA GLY A 87 11.45 9.11 17.05
C GLY A 87 10.34 8.60 16.12
N LEU A 88 10.23 9.16 14.90
CA LEU A 88 9.32 8.68 13.87
C LEU A 88 10.05 7.78 12.89
N LYS A 89 9.38 6.72 12.42
CA LYS A 89 9.79 5.94 11.25
C LYS A 89 9.28 6.60 9.97
N VAL A 90 9.98 6.40 8.87
CA VAL A 90 9.71 7.08 7.59
C VAL A 90 9.53 6.07 6.47
N HIS A 91 8.46 6.22 5.72
CA HIS A 91 8.17 5.51 4.49
C HIS A 91 8.20 6.49 3.32
N ALA A 92 8.89 6.14 2.23
CA ALA A 92 8.95 6.96 1.02
C ALA A 92 7.67 6.75 0.20
N TRP A 93 6.72 7.69 0.25
CA TRP A 93 5.45 7.61 -0.48
C TRP A 93 5.61 8.13 -1.90
N ILE A 94 5.25 7.31 -2.88
CA ILE A 94 5.30 7.59 -4.32
C ILE A 94 3.95 7.32 -4.99
N MET A 95 3.46 8.26 -5.79
CA MET A 95 2.40 7.98 -6.76
C MET A 95 2.98 7.20 -7.93
N ALA A 96 2.63 5.93 -8.10
CA ALA A 96 3.25 5.03 -9.06
C ALA A 96 2.73 5.27 -10.49
N MET A 97 1.53 4.77 -10.82
CA MET A 97 1.00 4.83 -12.19
C MET A 97 0.36 6.16 -12.55
N ASN A 98 -0.18 6.92 -11.58
CA ASN A 98 -0.68 8.27 -11.80
C ASN A 98 0.47 9.28 -11.60
N ARG A 99 0.91 9.91 -12.68
CA ARG A 99 2.12 10.76 -12.71
C ARG A 99 1.85 12.18 -13.19
N PRO A 100 0.99 12.96 -12.50
CA PRO A 100 0.77 14.36 -12.87
C PRO A 100 2.06 15.17 -12.72
N GLY A 101 2.37 15.95 -13.76
CA GLY A 101 3.54 16.84 -13.73
C GLY A 101 4.90 16.17 -13.83
N ASP A 102 4.96 14.87 -14.10
CA ASP A 102 6.24 14.16 -14.32
C ASP A 102 6.90 14.65 -15.59
N THR A 103 8.00 15.40 -15.44
CA THR A 103 8.67 16.11 -16.56
C THR A 103 9.31 15.16 -17.57
N ILE A 104 9.58 13.91 -17.20
CA ILE A 104 10.08 12.88 -18.11
C ILE A 104 8.91 12.26 -18.86
N ALA A 105 7.87 11.84 -18.17
CA ALA A 105 6.68 11.27 -18.79
C ALA A 105 6.00 12.26 -19.75
N LEU A 106 5.91 13.55 -19.41
CA LEU A 106 5.34 14.59 -20.26
C LEU A 106 6.06 14.78 -21.61
N LYS A 107 7.31 14.33 -21.73
CA LYS A 107 8.05 14.35 -23.00
C LYS A 107 7.82 13.10 -23.85
N ASN A 108 7.08 12.12 -23.32
CA ASN A 108 6.84 10.82 -23.94
C ASN A 108 5.31 10.52 -23.89
N PRO A 109 4.50 11.21 -24.73
CA PRO A 109 3.03 11.06 -24.73
C PRO A 109 2.55 9.62 -24.94
N GLU A 110 3.33 8.80 -25.64
CA GLU A 110 3.06 7.39 -25.89
C GLU A 110 3.14 6.52 -24.63
N TRP A 111 3.69 7.02 -23.53
CA TRP A 111 3.72 6.28 -22.26
C TRP A 111 2.39 6.24 -21.54
N TYR A 112 1.47 7.16 -21.90
CA TYR A 112 0.21 7.29 -21.20
C TYR A 112 -0.80 6.21 -21.59
N ALA A 113 -1.62 5.83 -20.61
CA ALA A 113 -2.67 4.86 -20.80
C ALA A 113 -3.75 5.41 -21.77
N VAL A 114 -4.30 4.53 -22.57
CA VAL A 114 -5.34 4.86 -23.58
C VAL A 114 -6.63 4.15 -23.20
N SER A 115 -7.75 4.88 -23.20
CA SER A 115 -9.07 4.32 -22.92
C SER A 115 -9.56 3.43 -24.06
N LYS A 116 -10.62 2.65 -23.82
CA LYS A 116 -11.27 1.87 -24.87
C LYS A 116 -11.84 2.72 -26.02
N GLU A 117 -12.10 4.01 -25.79
CA GLU A 117 -12.46 4.97 -26.84
C GLU A 117 -11.27 5.49 -27.66
N GLY A 118 -10.04 5.07 -27.34
CA GLY A 118 -8.83 5.52 -28.01
C GLY A 118 -8.29 6.88 -27.51
N LYS A 119 -8.78 7.38 -26.38
CA LYS A 119 -8.33 8.64 -25.77
C LYS A 119 -7.18 8.41 -24.81
N SER A 120 -6.06 9.12 -25.03
CA SER A 120 -4.88 9.05 -24.13
C SER A 120 -5.08 9.89 -22.88
N CYS A 121 -4.66 9.36 -21.72
CA CYS A 121 -4.56 10.13 -20.46
C CYS A 121 -3.56 11.31 -20.54
N PHE A 122 -2.76 11.41 -21.60
CA PHE A 122 -1.95 12.59 -21.86
C PHE A 122 -2.79 13.83 -22.14
N ASP A 123 -3.80 13.68 -23.02
CA ASP A 123 -4.66 14.78 -23.47
C ASP A 123 -6.03 14.78 -22.79
N THR A 124 -6.59 13.61 -22.53
CA THR A 124 -7.94 13.43 -21.98
C THR A 124 -7.87 12.69 -20.65
N ARG A 125 -7.96 13.45 -19.55
CA ARG A 125 -7.85 12.91 -18.20
C ARG A 125 -9.20 12.40 -17.72
N PRO A 126 -9.28 11.16 -17.20
CA PRO A 126 -10.51 10.67 -16.61
C PRO A 126 -10.81 11.41 -15.29
N TYR A 127 -12.04 11.83 -15.11
CA TYR A 127 -12.59 12.46 -13.89
C TYR A 127 -11.98 13.78 -13.45
N VAL A 128 -10.64 13.86 -13.31
CA VAL A 128 -9.94 15.02 -12.71
C VAL A 128 -8.66 15.36 -13.45
N ASP A 129 -8.28 16.65 -13.44
CA ASP A 129 -7.14 17.16 -14.19
C ASP A 129 -5.78 16.56 -13.80
N TYR A 130 -5.64 16.06 -12.58
CA TYR A 130 -4.41 15.43 -12.12
C TYR A 130 -4.32 13.92 -12.44
N TYR A 131 -5.32 13.30 -13.10
CA TYR A 131 -5.26 11.91 -13.52
C TYR A 131 -4.50 11.77 -14.84
N GLN A 132 -3.18 11.56 -14.72
CA GLN A 132 -2.26 11.33 -15.82
C GLN A 132 -1.63 9.95 -15.71
N TRP A 133 -2.41 8.92 -16.06
CA TRP A 133 -2.06 7.52 -15.88
C TRP A 133 -1.10 7.02 -16.93
N LEU A 134 -0.02 6.35 -16.52
CA LEU A 134 0.93 5.69 -17.41
C LEU A 134 0.47 4.26 -17.74
N CYS A 135 0.92 3.75 -18.91
CA CYS A 135 0.66 2.38 -19.32
C CYS A 135 1.55 1.40 -18.53
N PRO A 136 0.99 0.41 -17.81
CA PRO A 136 1.77 -0.54 -17.02
C PRO A 136 2.53 -1.58 -17.86
N ASN A 137 2.21 -1.70 -19.16
CA ASN A 137 2.80 -2.68 -20.07
C ASN A 137 3.87 -2.10 -21.01
N ARG A 138 3.93 -0.78 -21.16
CA ARG A 138 4.98 -0.13 -21.95
C ARG A 138 6.27 -0.16 -21.14
N GLU A 139 7.33 -0.71 -21.75
CA GLU A 139 8.58 -0.99 -21.06
C GLU A 139 9.24 0.29 -20.53
N GLU A 140 9.24 1.36 -21.30
CA GLU A 140 9.87 2.63 -20.95
C GLU A 140 9.16 3.28 -19.74
N SER A 141 7.81 3.31 -19.74
CA SER A 141 7.05 3.86 -18.60
C SER A 141 7.25 3.02 -17.33
N ARG A 142 7.28 1.69 -17.49
CA ARG A 142 7.55 0.75 -16.40
C ARG A 142 8.96 0.94 -15.81
N ASN A 143 9.98 0.99 -16.67
CA ASN A 143 11.37 1.21 -16.25
C ASN A 143 11.54 2.57 -15.57
N HIS A 144 10.83 3.60 -16.04
CA HIS A 144 10.83 4.91 -15.38
C HIS A 144 10.30 4.81 -13.94
N ILE A 145 9.13 4.18 -13.71
CA ILE A 145 8.57 4.00 -12.38
C ILE A 145 9.50 3.18 -11.48
N LEU A 146 10.03 2.06 -11.98
CA LEU A 146 10.94 1.21 -11.20
C LEU A 146 12.26 1.93 -10.87
N GLY A 147 12.75 2.79 -11.78
CA GLY A 147 13.92 3.65 -11.52
C GLY A 147 13.67 4.66 -10.39
N LEU A 148 12.45 5.23 -10.30
CA LEU A 148 12.06 6.10 -9.18
C LEU A 148 11.99 5.34 -7.86
N VAL A 149 11.39 4.14 -7.87
CA VAL A 149 11.36 3.22 -6.71
C VAL A 149 12.77 2.88 -6.24
N GLU A 150 13.67 2.55 -7.17
CA GLU A 150 15.07 2.26 -6.86
C GLU A 150 15.78 3.48 -6.24
N GLY A 151 15.58 4.66 -6.82
CA GLY A 151 16.17 5.90 -6.30
C GLY A 151 15.74 6.21 -4.86
N LEU A 152 14.46 6.03 -4.55
CA LEU A 152 13.94 6.22 -3.19
C LEU A 152 14.42 5.14 -2.23
N SER A 153 14.48 3.88 -2.67
CA SER A 153 14.90 2.75 -1.82
C SER A 153 16.37 2.83 -1.36
N LYS A 154 17.20 3.60 -2.06
CA LYS A 154 18.61 3.85 -1.69
C LYS A 154 18.76 4.90 -0.58
N VAL A 155 17.70 5.59 -0.18
CA VAL A 155 17.76 6.57 0.92
C VAL A 155 17.92 5.83 2.25
N GLU A 156 18.97 6.19 2.99
CA GLU A 156 19.23 5.57 4.28
C GLU A 156 18.18 5.95 5.33
N GLY A 157 17.84 4.98 6.18
CA GLY A 157 16.99 5.20 7.34
C GLY A 157 15.49 5.23 7.08
N ILE A 158 15.02 5.08 5.82
CA ILE A 158 13.61 4.79 5.56
C ILE A 158 13.31 3.31 5.86
N GLU A 159 12.08 3.03 6.24
CA GLU A 159 11.58 1.67 6.50
C GLU A 159 11.13 0.98 5.21
N SER A 160 10.43 1.72 4.33
CA SER A 160 9.88 1.19 3.09
C SER A 160 9.81 2.22 1.97
N VAL A 161 9.58 1.71 0.74
CA VAL A 161 8.95 2.47 -0.33
C VAL A 161 7.46 2.14 -0.32
N HIS A 162 6.61 3.15 -0.26
CA HIS A 162 5.15 3.05 -0.18
C HIS A 162 4.52 3.46 -1.51
N LEU A 163 3.98 2.48 -2.24
CA LEU A 163 3.34 2.69 -3.53
C LEU A 163 1.91 3.18 -3.36
N ASP A 164 1.58 4.32 -3.95
CA ASP A 164 0.22 4.75 -4.13
C ASP A 164 -0.13 4.78 -5.62
N TYR A 165 -1.41 4.79 -5.96
CA TYR A 165 -1.86 4.71 -7.36
C TYR A 165 -1.21 3.54 -8.14
N ILE A 166 -0.87 2.46 -7.46
CA ILE A 166 -0.38 1.22 -8.09
C ILE A 166 -1.57 0.39 -8.58
N ARG A 167 -2.24 0.92 -9.60
CA ARG A 167 -3.50 0.43 -10.14
C ARG A 167 -3.80 1.08 -11.48
N TYR A 168 -4.88 0.67 -12.13
CA TYR A 168 -5.46 1.44 -13.24
C TYR A 168 -6.28 2.63 -12.72
N SER A 169 -6.69 3.52 -13.63
CA SER A 169 -7.72 4.52 -13.34
C SER A 169 -9.01 3.84 -12.88
N ASP A 170 -9.85 4.57 -12.18
CA ASP A 170 -11.12 4.07 -11.69
C ASP A 170 -12.02 3.66 -12.87
N VAL A 171 -12.29 2.37 -13.00
CA VAL A 171 -13.29 1.82 -13.93
C VAL A 171 -14.69 2.12 -13.41
N TYR A 172 -14.81 2.04 -12.06
CA TYR A 172 -15.97 2.54 -11.31
C TYR A 172 -15.48 3.47 -10.22
N LEU A 173 -16.07 4.66 -10.15
CA LEU A 173 -15.86 5.54 -9.00
C LEU A 173 -16.58 5.00 -7.76
N PRO A 174 -16.05 5.26 -6.56
CA PRO A 174 -16.81 5.10 -5.32
C PRO A 174 -18.15 5.81 -5.41
N ILE A 175 -19.22 5.15 -4.98
CA ILE A 175 -20.60 5.61 -5.16
C ILE A 175 -20.86 6.99 -4.54
N GLY A 176 -20.23 7.29 -3.41
CA GLY A 176 -20.32 8.59 -2.75
C GLY A 176 -19.70 9.74 -3.54
N LEU A 177 -18.83 9.44 -4.52
CA LEU A 177 -18.21 10.44 -5.39
C LEU A 177 -18.99 10.73 -6.67
N LEU A 178 -19.88 9.83 -7.10
CA LEU A 178 -20.63 9.99 -8.36
C LEU A 178 -21.38 11.32 -8.49
N PRO A 179 -22.06 11.84 -7.45
CA PRO A 179 -22.75 13.13 -7.54
C PRO A 179 -21.82 14.31 -7.83
N LYS A 180 -20.59 14.27 -7.32
CA LYS A 180 -19.58 15.33 -7.57
C LYS A 180 -19.23 15.47 -9.04
N TYR A 181 -19.29 14.38 -9.79
CA TYR A 181 -18.96 14.33 -11.21
C TYR A 181 -20.20 14.29 -12.11
N ASN A 182 -21.41 14.39 -11.53
CA ASN A 182 -22.67 14.26 -12.24
C ASN A 182 -22.70 12.97 -13.10
N LEU A 183 -22.22 11.86 -12.55
CA LEU A 183 -21.98 10.61 -13.26
C LEU A 183 -22.96 9.52 -12.80
N VAL A 184 -23.39 8.71 -13.77
CA VAL A 184 -24.14 7.47 -13.56
C VAL A 184 -23.31 6.32 -14.13
N GLN A 185 -22.89 5.38 -13.29
CA GLN A 185 -22.08 4.21 -13.68
C GLN A 185 -22.78 2.92 -13.26
N GLU A 186 -23.65 2.40 -14.12
CA GLU A 186 -24.28 1.08 -13.97
C GLU A 186 -23.45 -0.04 -14.64
N THR A 187 -22.57 0.35 -15.57
CA THR A 187 -21.69 -0.54 -16.32
C THR A 187 -20.31 0.08 -16.48
N GLU A 188 -19.33 -0.72 -16.93
CA GLU A 188 -18.02 -0.18 -17.33
C GLU A 188 -18.18 0.74 -18.53
N LEU A 189 -17.84 2.02 -18.35
CA LEU A 189 -17.92 3.01 -19.42
C LEU A 189 -16.60 3.03 -20.20
N PRO A 190 -16.65 3.00 -21.57
CA PRO A 190 -15.44 2.89 -22.39
C PRO A 190 -14.41 4.01 -22.19
N GLU A 191 -14.86 5.21 -21.84
CA GLU A 191 -14.01 6.37 -21.54
C GLU A 191 -13.18 6.21 -20.27
N TYR A 192 -13.58 5.31 -19.33
CA TYR A 192 -12.90 5.06 -18.07
C TYR A 192 -12.24 3.67 -18.01
N ASP A 193 -12.40 2.85 -19.07
CA ASP A 193 -11.79 1.53 -19.14
C ASP A 193 -10.40 1.60 -19.81
N PHE A 194 -9.34 1.33 -19.08
CA PHE A 194 -7.93 1.40 -19.49
C PHE A 194 -7.22 0.04 -19.28
N CYS A 195 -6.07 -0.29 -19.92
CA CYS A 195 -5.39 0.44 -20.98
C CYS A 195 -5.53 -0.33 -22.30
N TYR A 196 -5.93 0.36 -23.35
CA TYR A 196 -6.07 -0.19 -24.71
C TYR A 196 -5.07 0.43 -25.69
N CYS A 197 -3.88 0.84 -25.23
CA CYS A 197 -2.82 1.28 -26.12
C CYS A 197 -2.31 0.12 -26.98
N ASP A 198 -1.59 0.45 -28.05
CA ASP A 198 -0.97 -0.49 -28.99
C ASP A 198 -0.21 -1.63 -28.29
N VAL A 199 0.61 -1.28 -27.29
CA VAL A 199 1.41 -2.27 -26.55
C VAL A 199 0.53 -3.23 -25.73
N CYS A 200 -0.53 -2.74 -25.07
CA CYS A 200 -1.43 -3.59 -24.30
C CYS A 200 -2.22 -4.54 -25.19
N VAL A 201 -2.75 -4.02 -26.32
CA VAL A 201 -3.51 -4.81 -27.29
C VAL A 201 -2.61 -5.87 -27.92
N SER A 202 -1.45 -5.49 -28.46
CA SER A 202 -0.53 -6.43 -29.11
C SER A 202 -0.04 -7.53 -28.16
N LYS A 203 0.40 -7.18 -26.93
CA LYS A 203 0.81 -8.18 -25.94
C LYS A 203 -0.30 -9.16 -25.56
N PHE A 204 -1.54 -8.69 -25.51
CA PHE A 204 -2.67 -9.56 -25.23
C PHE A 204 -2.97 -10.48 -26.42
N GLU A 205 -2.95 -9.96 -27.65
CA GLU A 205 -3.12 -10.75 -28.88
C GLU A 205 -2.05 -11.84 -28.99
N ASP A 206 -0.79 -11.52 -28.71
CA ASP A 206 0.32 -12.49 -28.75
C ASP A 206 0.12 -13.67 -27.78
N ILE A 207 -0.54 -13.43 -26.63
CA ILE A 207 -0.79 -14.44 -25.61
C ILE A 207 -2.06 -15.25 -25.90
N HIS A 208 -3.13 -14.58 -26.32
CA HIS A 208 -4.48 -15.14 -26.34
C HIS A 208 -5.04 -15.36 -27.76
N ASN A 209 -4.34 -14.94 -28.82
CA ASN A 209 -4.80 -14.99 -30.22
C ASN A 209 -6.16 -14.34 -30.43
N LYS A 210 -6.48 -13.28 -29.70
CA LYS A 210 -7.72 -12.50 -29.84
C LYS A 210 -7.47 -11.03 -29.52
N ASN A 211 -8.21 -10.14 -30.18
CA ASN A 211 -8.12 -8.71 -29.94
C ASN A 211 -9.16 -8.29 -28.87
N PRO A 212 -8.75 -7.62 -27.77
CA PRO A 212 -9.67 -7.18 -26.74
C PRO A 212 -10.67 -6.12 -27.24
N MET A 213 -10.35 -5.42 -28.34
CA MET A 213 -11.27 -4.45 -28.98
C MET A 213 -12.46 -5.11 -29.66
N ASP A 214 -12.37 -6.39 -30.05
CA ASP A 214 -13.47 -7.13 -30.67
C ASP A 214 -14.53 -7.56 -29.66
N SER A 215 -14.22 -7.52 -28.36
CA SER A 215 -15.16 -7.87 -27.30
C SER A 215 -16.22 -6.78 -27.15
N LYS A 216 -17.49 -7.17 -27.31
CA LYS A 216 -18.66 -6.28 -27.09
C LYS A 216 -18.80 -5.88 -25.62
N ASN A 217 -18.40 -6.77 -24.73
CA ASN A 217 -18.44 -6.52 -23.28
C ASN A 217 -17.15 -7.03 -22.61
N THR A 218 -16.22 -6.12 -22.38
CA THR A 218 -14.91 -6.41 -21.77
C THR A 218 -14.98 -6.64 -20.27
N SER A 219 -16.11 -6.29 -19.62
CA SER A 219 -16.29 -6.53 -18.18
C SER A 219 -16.38 -8.02 -17.83
N ILE A 220 -16.86 -8.84 -18.77
CA ILE A 220 -16.97 -10.30 -18.60
C ILE A 220 -15.83 -11.07 -19.28
N ASP A 221 -14.91 -10.40 -19.97
CA ASP A 221 -13.73 -11.05 -20.57
C ASP A 221 -12.67 -11.27 -19.49
N MET A 222 -12.70 -12.46 -18.89
CA MET A 222 -11.80 -12.83 -17.79
C MET A 222 -10.33 -12.90 -18.21
N GLU A 223 -10.02 -13.21 -19.48
CA GLU A 223 -8.63 -13.23 -19.96
C GLU A 223 -8.08 -11.80 -20.04
N TRP A 224 -8.86 -10.86 -20.61
CA TRP A 224 -8.50 -9.45 -20.65
C TRP A 224 -8.39 -8.84 -19.25
N LYS A 225 -9.32 -9.16 -18.35
CA LYS A 225 -9.27 -8.74 -16.95
C LYS A 225 -8.02 -9.26 -16.26
N ASN A 226 -7.72 -10.56 -16.37
CA ASN A 226 -6.53 -11.17 -15.76
C ASN A 226 -5.23 -10.64 -16.34
N PHE A 227 -5.18 -10.35 -17.64
CA PHE A 227 -4.03 -9.69 -18.26
C PHE A 227 -3.72 -8.36 -17.58
N ARG A 228 -4.73 -7.52 -17.36
CA ARG A 228 -4.58 -6.22 -16.68
C ARG A 228 -4.16 -6.37 -15.21
N LEU A 229 -4.79 -7.27 -14.47
CA LEU A 229 -4.41 -7.58 -13.08
C LEU A 229 -2.95 -8.03 -12.96
N ASN A 230 -2.52 -8.90 -13.89
CA ASN A 230 -1.15 -9.38 -13.95
C ASN A 230 -0.16 -8.27 -14.31
N SER A 231 -0.56 -7.30 -15.14
CA SER A 231 0.29 -6.16 -15.49
C SER A 231 0.70 -5.35 -14.27
N ILE A 232 -0.25 -5.07 -13.36
CA ILE A 232 0.04 -4.39 -12.10
C ILE A 232 0.85 -5.28 -11.15
N ARG A 233 0.43 -6.55 -10.97
CA ARG A 233 1.16 -7.51 -10.12
C ARG A 233 2.64 -7.61 -10.50
N ASN A 234 2.94 -7.64 -11.80
CA ASN A 234 4.32 -7.75 -12.27
C ASN A 234 5.15 -6.51 -11.92
N ILE A 235 4.57 -5.30 -11.94
CA ILE A 235 5.27 -4.08 -11.51
C ILE A 235 5.54 -4.15 -10.00
N VAL A 236 4.56 -4.58 -9.21
CA VAL A 236 4.73 -4.74 -7.76
C VAL A 236 5.82 -5.74 -7.43
N ASN A 237 5.85 -6.90 -8.12
CA ASN A 237 6.87 -7.93 -7.90
C ASN A 237 8.29 -7.41 -8.27
N ASP A 238 8.42 -6.65 -9.35
CA ASP A 238 9.71 -6.04 -9.73
C ASP A 238 10.14 -4.96 -8.71
N ALA A 239 9.18 -4.14 -8.25
CA ALA A 239 9.44 -3.16 -7.20
C ALA A 239 9.87 -3.84 -5.90
N TYR A 240 9.23 -4.95 -5.52
CA TYR A 240 9.60 -5.75 -4.35
C TYR A 240 11.03 -6.26 -4.44
N ALA A 241 11.42 -6.82 -5.59
CA ALA A 241 12.79 -7.28 -5.82
C ALA A 241 13.82 -6.15 -5.71
N ILE A 242 13.47 -4.94 -6.17
CA ILE A 242 14.35 -3.76 -6.09
C ILE A 242 14.51 -3.31 -4.64
N VAL A 243 13.41 -3.13 -3.89
CA VAL A 243 13.46 -2.59 -2.53
C VAL A 243 14.11 -3.57 -1.56
N THR A 244 13.83 -4.88 -1.72
CA THR A 244 14.43 -5.95 -0.91
C THR A 244 15.95 -6.01 -1.09
N LYS A 245 16.44 -5.81 -2.32
CA LYS A 245 17.88 -5.71 -2.60
C LYS A 245 18.55 -4.55 -1.85
N ASN A 246 17.82 -3.50 -1.56
CA ASN A 246 18.26 -2.34 -0.78
C ASN A 246 17.87 -2.45 0.71
N GLU A 247 17.50 -3.63 1.20
CA GLU A 247 17.11 -3.92 2.58
C GLU A 247 15.94 -3.05 3.08
N LYS A 248 14.98 -2.78 2.17
CA LYS A 248 13.75 -2.04 2.46
C LYS A 248 12.54 -2.91 2.26
N LYS A 249 11.45 -2.56 2.95
CA LYS A 249 10.13 -3.14 2.71
C LYS A 249 9.45 -2.47 1.51
N LEU A 250 8.53 -3.19 0.88
CA LEU A 250 7.56 -2.64 -0.04
C LEU A 250 6.21 -2.56 0.65
N THR A 251 5.56 -1.40 0.60
CA THR A 251 4.22 -1.21 1.11
C THR A 251 3.34 -0.50 0.07
N ALA A 252 2.01 -0.56 0.20
CA ALA A 252 1.14 0.12 -0.76
C ALA A 252 -0.17 0.62 -0.13
N ALA A 253 -0.64 1.79 -0.59
CA ALA A 253 -2.03 2.20 -0.46
C ALA A 253 -2.87 1.43 -1.49
N VAL A 254 -3.96 0.83 -1.03
CA VAL A 254 -4.82 -0.03 -1.85
C VAL A 254 -6.30 0.26 -1.61
N PHE A 255 -7.17 -0.18 -2.52
CA PHE A 255 -8.62 -0.10 -2.31
C PHE A 255 -9.06 -1.04 -1.18
N PRO A 256 -10.24 -0.82 -0.57
CA PRO A 256 -10.60 -1.34 0.76
C PRO A 256 -10.40 -2.84 0.98
N TYR A 257 -10.81 -3.67 0.03
CA TYR A 257 -10.57 -5.12 0.08
C TYR A 257 -10.44 -5.70 -1.34
N PRO A 258 -9.83 -6.87 -1.52
CA PRO A 258 -9.39 -7.37 -2.82
C PRO A 258 -10.48 -7.48 -3.88
N GLU A 259 -11.69 -7.91 -3.53
CA GLU A 259 -12.80 -8.04 -4.47
C GLU A 259 -13.27 -6.67 -4.99
N MET A 260 -13.43 -5.71 -4.09
CA MET A 260 -13.78 -4.32 -4.47
C MET A 260 -12.67 -3.67 -5.30
N ALA A 261 -11.41 -3.85 -4.89
CA ALA A 261 -10.25 -3.33 -5.60
C ALA A 261 -10.12 -3.91 -7.02
N ASP A 262 -10.37 -5.21 -7.19
CA ASP A 262 -10.44 -5.87 -8.49
C ASP A 262 -11.53 -5.27 -9.38
N HIS A 263 -12.72 -5.12 -8.84
CA HIS A 263 -13.87 -4.60 -9.57
C HIS A 263 -13.66 -3.14 -10.00
N MET A 264 -13.24 -2.28 -9.07
CA MET A 264 -13.23 -0.83 -9.29
C MET A 264 -11.98 -0.34 -10.02
N VAL A 265 -10.80 -0.93 -9.75
CA VAL A 265 -9.51 -0.37 -10.20
C VAL A 265 -8.52 -1.41 -10.71
N ARG A 266 -8.97 -2.64 -10.97
CA ARG A 266 -8.11 -3.75 -11.43
C ARG A 266 -6.91 -3.99 -10.51
N GLN A 267 -7.18 -4.10 -9.21
CA GLN A 267 -6.17 -4.24 -8.18
C GLN A 267 -6.45 -5.48 -7.32
N ARG A 268 -5.67 -6.57 -7.47
CA ARG A 268 -5.76 -7.80 -6.68
C ARG A 268 -4.54 -7.89 -5.75
N TRP A 269 -4.52 -7.02 -4.76
CA TRP A 269 -3.39 -6.87 -3.85
C TRP A 269 -3.17 -8.09 -2.92
N ASP A 270 -4.17 -8.92 -2.71
CA ASP A 270 -4.09 -10.22 -2.05
C ASP A 270 -3.18 -11.24 -2.80
N LYS A 271 -2.87 -10.98 -4.06
CA LYS A 271 -1.99 -11.82 -4.91
C LYS A 271 -0.60 -11.21 -5.15
N TRP A 272 -0.26 -10.15 -4.44
CA TRP A 272 1.01 -9.47 -4.60
C TRP A 272 2.09 -10.01 -3.66
N THR A 273 3.35 -9.91 -4.08
CA THR A 273 4.50 -10.05 -3.18
C THR A 273 4.78 -8.68 -2.58
N ILE A 274 4.33 -8.47 -1.35
CA ILE A 274 4.40 -7.17 -0.66
C ILE A 274 4.40 -7.42 0.85
N ASP A 275 5.05 -6.54 1.63
CA ASP A 275 5.16 -6.70 3.08
C ASP A 275 3.94 -6.17 3.83
N GLU A 276 3.46 -4.98 3.46
CA GLU A 276 2.36 -4.32 4.16
C GLU A 276 1.45 -3.61 3.15
N VAL A 277 0.14 -3.63 3.42
CA VAL A 277 -0.83 -2.84 2.66
C VAL A 277 -1.62 -1.91 3.57
N TYR A 278 -2.04 -0.79 2.99
CA TYR A 278 -2.81 0.26 3.64
C TYR A 278 -4.13 0.45 2.89
N PRO A 279 -5.14 -0.40 3.16
CA PRO A 279 -6.44 -0.27 2.53
C PRO A 279 -7.09 1.07 2.87
N MET A 280 -7.42 1.86 1.87
CA MET A 280 -8.07 3.18 1.99
C MET A 280 -9.56 2.99 2.29
N ILE A 281 -9.90 2.66 3.53
CA ILE A 281 -11.27 2.42 3.98
C ILE A 281 -11.93 3.76 4.33
N TYR A 282 -12.09 4.61 3.32
CA TYR A 282 -12.69 5.95 3.40
C TYR A 282 -14.21 5.81 3.26
N HIS A 283 -14.89 5.50 4.37
CA HIS A 283 -16.29 5.07 4.37
C HIS A 283 -17.25 6.07 3.69
N GLY A 284 -17.00 7.37 3.83
CA GLY A 284 -17.78 8.40 3.16
C GLY A 284 -17.70 8.35 1.63
N PHE A 285 -16.57 7.91 1.06
CA PHE A 285 -16.42 7.75 -0.39
C PHE A 285 -17.34 6.66 -0.94
N TYR A 286 -17.66 5.65 -0.12
CA TYR A 286 -18.52 4.53 -0.49
C TYR A 286 -19.96 4.70 -0.02
N ASN A 287 -20.29 5.87 0.61
CA ASN A 287 -21.58 6.15 1.21
C ASN A 287 -21.99 5.09 2.24
N GLU A 288 -21.00 4.66 3.04
CA GLU A 288 -21.14 3.63 4.04
C GLU A 288 -21.09 4.23 5.46
N GLU A 289 -21.69 3.51 6.40
CA GLU A 289 -21.69 3.87 7.81
C GLU A 289 -20.35 3.51 8.49
N LEU A 290 -20.09 4.09 9.66
CA LEU A 290 -18.85 3.90 10.42
C LEU A 290 -18.49 2.41 10.65
N ASN A 291 -19.48 1.55 10.90
CA ASN A 291 -19.25 0.11 11.13
C ASN A 291 -18.69 -0.63 9.91
N TRP A 292 -18.88 -0.06 8.71
CA TRP A 292 -18.31 -0.63 7.50
C TRP A 292 -16.77 -0.67 7.53
N ILE A 293 -16.12 0.20 8.32
CA ILE A 293 -14.65 0.18 8.52
C ILE A 293 -14.21 -1.17 9.07
N GLY A 294 -14.92 -1.69 10.07
CA GLY A 294 -14.65 -3.02 10.61
C GLY A 294 -14.89 -4.14 9.59
N TYR A 295 -16.02 -4.08 8.87
CA TYR A 295 -16.34 -5.04 7.82
C TYR A 295 -15.27 -5.08 6.72
N ALA A 296 -14.91 -3.93 6.14
CA ALA A 296 -13.94 -3.86 5.06
C ALA A 296 -12.53 -4.27 5.51
N THR A 297 -12.13 -3.91 6.74
CA THR A 297 -10.88 -4.39 7.35
C THR A 297 -10.88 -5.91 7.44
N LYS A 298 -11.95 -6.51 7.97
CA LYS A 298 -12.08 -7.97 8.11
C LYS A 298 -12.01 -8.68 6.77
N GLN A 299 -12.71 -8.18 5.73
CA GLN A 299 -12.63 -8.76 4.39
C GLN A 299 -11.18 -8.75 3.87
N GLY A 300 -10.45 -7.64 4.04
CA GLY A 300 -9.06 -7.57 3.65
C GLY A 300 -8.18 -8.58 4.41
N VAL A 301 -8.38 -8.70 5.72
CA VAL A 301 -7.62 -9.63 6.57
C VAL A 301 -7.90 -11.09 6.22
N ASP A 302 -9.16 -11.44 5.92
CA ASP A 302 -9.54 -12.83 5.59
C ASP A 302 -9.01 -13.26 4.20
N ASP A 303 -8.79 -12.32 3.29
CA ASP A 303 -8.38 -12.61 1.90
C ASP A 303 -6.86 -12.73 1.72
N VAL A 304 -6.06 -12.27 2.67
CA VAL A 304 -4.59 -12.27 2.54
C VAL A 304 -3.94 -13.52 3.14
N GLN A 305 -2.68 -13.74 2.75
CA GLN A 305 -1.84 -14.77 3.35
C GLN A 305 -1.33 -14.32 4.73
N ASP A 306 -1.07 -15.26 5.62
CA ASP A 306 -0.77 -15.07 7.06
C ASP A 306 0.36 -14.06 7.40
N ASN A 307 1.21 -13.71 6.45
CA ASN A 307 2.37 -12.83 6.67
C ASN A 307 2.21 -11.39 6.14
N MET A 308 1.10 -11.07 5.48
CA MET A 308 0.85 -9.71 4.98
C MET A 308 0.26 -8.83 6.09
N ILE A 309 0.92 -7.71 6.38
CA ILE A 309 0.46 -6.75 7.38
C ILE A 309 -0.58 -5.82 6.77
N ILE A 310 -1.69 -5.61 7.50
CA ILE A 310 -2.78 -4.70 7.10
C ILE A 310 -2.83 -3.53 8.09
N ASN A 311 -2.69 -2.31 7.55
CA ASN A 311 -2.84 -1.06 8.28
C ASN A 311 -4.05 -0.29 7.69
N THR A 312 -5.17 -0.23 8.40
CA THR A 312 -6.41 0.39 7.90
C THR A 312 -6.22 1.89 7.67
N GLY A 313 -6.40 2.35 6.44
CA GLY A 313 -6.39 3.76 6.06
C GLY A 313 -7.72 4.44 6.42
N LEU A 314 -7.66 5.57 7.12
CA LEU A 314 -8.79 6.34 7.58
C LEU A 314 -8.73 7.77 7.03
N TYR A 315 -9.82 8.24 6.42
CA TYR A 315 -9.92 9.59 5.87
C TYR A 315 -10.49 10.55 6.93
N LEU A 316 -9.66 11.45 7.43
CA LEU A 316 -10.02 12.31 8.57
C LEU A 316 -11.27 13.18 8.34
N PRO A 317 -11.51 13.73 7.13
CA PRO A 317 -12.72 14.53 6.88
C PRO A 317 -14.03 13.75 6.92
N ASP A 318 -14.03 12.41 6.91
CA ASP A 318 -15.24 11.59 7.01
C ASP A 318 -15.79 11.52 8.45
N PHE A 319 -14.99 11.93 9.45
CA PHE A 319 -15.40 11.84 10.86
C PHE A 319 -16.01 13.16 11.36
N ASN A 320 -17.24 13.08 11.84
CA ASN A 320 -17.97 14.24 12.40
C ASN A 320 -17.55 14.57 13.84
N SER A 321 -16.90 13.64 14.53
CA SER A 321 -16.44 13.81 15.90
C SER A 321 -15.17 13.00 16.20
N ALA A 322 -14.48 13.37 17.28
CA ALA A 322 -13.34 12.62 17.78
C ALA A 322 -13.73 11.21 18.28
N ASP A 323 -14.93 11.05 18.81
CA ASP A 323 -15.44 9.74 19.25
C ASP A 323 -15.67 8.79 18.09
N GLU A 324 -16.13 9.26 16.92
CA GLU A 324 -16.21 8.46 15.70
C GLU A 324 -14.84 7.97 15.26
N LEU A 325 -13.82 8.84 15.25
CA LEU A 325 -12.45 8.46 14.94
C LEU A 325 -11.92 7.39 15.91
N LYS A 326 -12.16 7.55 17.22
CA LYS A 326 -11.80 6.57 18.23
C LYS A 326 -12.44 5.22 17.97
N GLN A 327 -13.73 5.21 17.67
CA GLN A 327 -14.47 3.99 17.34
C GLN A 327 -13.92 3.34 16.06
N ALA A 328 -13.58 4.11 15.02
CA ALA A 328 -12.98 3.60 13.81
C ALA A 328 -11.63 2.89 14.06
N ILE A 329 -10.78 3.46 14.93
CA ILE A 329 -9.50 2.84 15.33
C ILE A 329 -9.75 1.50 16.03
N ILE A 330 -10.73 1.44 16.94
CA ILE A 330 -11.10 0.22 17.67
C ILE A 330 -11.65 -0.83 16.69
N LEU A 331 -12.58 -0.44 15.80
CA LEU A 331 -13.13 -1.32 14.77
C LEU A 331 -12.03 -1.92 13.87
N ALA A 332 -11.05 -1.13 13.44
CA ALA A 332 -9.92 -1.64 12.66
C ALA A 332 -9.12 -2.70 13.44
N LYS A 333 -8.76 -2.43 14.69
CA LYS A 333 -8.02 -3.36 15.55
C LYS A 333 -8.79 -4.65 15.82
N GLU A 334 -10.06 -4.56 16.21
CA GLU A 334 -10.90 -5.71 16.54
C GLU A 334 -11.17 -6.62 15.34
N ASN A 335 -11.03 -6.07 14.12
CA ASN A 335 -11.18 -6.80 12.87
C ASN A 335 -9.85 -7.21 12.22
N GLY A 336 -8.74 -7.20 12.98
CA GLY A 336 -7.49 -7.85 12.63
C GLY A 336 -6.43 -6.95 12.01
N ALA A 337 -6.66 -5.64 11.88
CA ALA A 337 -5.60 -4.74 11.44
C ALA A 337 -4.44 -4.70 12.46
N GLN A 338 -3.21 -4.56 11.97
CA GLN A 338 -2.00 -4.38 12.78
C GLN A 338 -1.63 -2.90 12.98
N GLY A 339 -2.40 -2.01 12.36
CA GLY A 339 -2.25 -0.56 12.52
C GLY A 339 -3.35 0.21 11.82
N VAL A 340 -3.29 1.53 12.01
CA VAL A 340 -4.10 2.51 11.27
C VAL A 340 -3.22 3.59 10.67
N ALA A 341 -3.66 4.15 9.55
CA ALA A 341 -3.01 5.28 8.90
C ALA A 341 -4.02 6.39 8.58
N PHE A 342 -3.70 7.63 8.95
CA PHE A 342 -4.60 8.77 8.80
C PHE A 342 -4.27 9.57 7.54
N TYR A 343 -5.24 9.81 6.69
CA TYR A 343 -5.11 10.67 5.53
C TYR A 343 -5.84 11.99 5.79
N GLU A 344 -5.10 13.11 5.88
CA GLU A 344 -3.64 13.20 6.00
C GLU A 344 -3.26 14.01 7.25
N GLY A 345 -1.97 13.94 7.63
CA GLY A 345 -1.44 14.53 8.87
C GLY A 345 -1.85 15.95 9.21
N PRO A 346 -1.88 16.91 8.24
CA PRO A 346 -2.38 18.26 8.48
C PRO A 346 -3.83 18.34 8.98
N GLY A 347 -4.64 17.31 8.72
CA GLY A 347 -6.03 17.19 9.21
C GLY A 347 -6.16 16.72 10.68
N LEU A 348 -5.06 16.37 11.36
CA LEU A 348 -5.08 15.96 12.76
C LEU A 348 -5.33 17.15 13.69
N THR A 349 -6.60 17.40 14.01
CA THR A 349 -7.01 18.42 15.00
C THR A 349 -6.55 18.05 16.40
N GLU A 350 -6.56 18.99 17.35
CA GLU A 350 -6.19 18.71 18.74
C GLU A 350 -7.14 17.68 19.40
N GLU A 351 -8.42 17.66 18.99
CA GLU A 351 -9.38 16.66 19.46
C GLU A 351 -9.06 15.27 18.91
N PHE A 352 -8.70 15.16 17.62
CA PHE A 352 -8.27 13.90 17.01
C PHE A 352 -6.97 13.38 17.65
N LYS A 353 -5.98 14.23 17.88
CA LYS A 353 -4.74 13.86 18.56
C LYS A 353 -5.00 13.29 19.94
N LYS A 354 -5.90 13.90 20.72
CA LYS A 354 -6.28 13.41 22.04
C LYS A 354 -6.86 12.01 22.02
N VAL A 355 -7.81 11.74 21.13
CA VAL A 355 -8.42 10.39 21.05
C VAL A 355 -7.49 9.34 20.46
N ILE A 356 -6.53 9.71 19.60
CA ILE A 356 -5.46 8.81 19.15
C ILE A 356 -4.60 8.37 20.33
N ILE A 357 -4.20 9.28 21.21
CA ILE A 357 -3.44 8.97 22.42
C ILE A 357 -4.24 8.03 23.34
N GLU A 358 -5.53 8.32 23.55
CA GLU A 358 -6.42 7.49 24.35
C GLU A 358 -6.60 6.08 23.75
N ALA A 359 -6.84 5.98 22.44
CA ALA A 359 -6.92 4.71 21.74
C ALA A 359 -5.62 3.91 21.86
N LYS A 360 -4.48 4.57 21.69
CA LYS A 360 -3.15 3.93 21.82
C LYS A 360 -2.90 3.40 23.23
N GLN A 361 -3.44 4.05 24.27
CA GLN A 361 -3.36 3.57 25.66
C GLN A 361 -4.28 2.36 25.90
N TYR A 362 -5.46 2.39 25.30
CA TYR A 362 -6.44 1.31 25.40
C TYR A 362 -6.01 0.03 24.68
N LEU A 363 -5.27 0.16 23.56
CA LEU A 363 -4.85 -0.95 22.70
C LEU A 363 -3.47 -1.54 23.07
N LYS A 364 -2.86 -1.06 24.15
CA LYS A 364 -1.65 -1.67 24.75
C LYS A 364 -2.03 -2.86 25.62
#